data_cc1b1e50a842e9b1b399fc072d5ebcf5
#
_entry.id   cc1b1e50a842e9b1b399fc072d5ebcf5
#
_cell.length_a   1.000
_cell.length_b   1.000
_cell.length_c   1.000
_cell.angle_alpha   90.00
_cell.angle_beta   90.00
_cell.angle_gamma   90.00
#
_symmetry.space_group_name_H-M   'P 1'
#
loop_
_entity.id
_entity.type
_entity.pdbx_description
1 polymer ?
#
loop_
_entity_poly.entity_id
_entity_poly.type
_entity_poly.pdbx_seq_one_letter_code
_entity_poly.pdbx_strand_id
1 'polypeptide(L)'
;NYQFDIQFENKQTELRKGNFIINFANGEILNHDDPGYFEQPSRPNKIEFQWIADDMLYTGHFYFDEEEVKKAFMDVYGNNPTQPGKLIIQVSKYNNWFDIYLEAGNKKYKFKKTKIHVFKQRVHDSDDKAVVIYDNHPQDGNDIFNFIGE
;
A
#
# COMPACT_ATOMS: atom_id res chain seq x y z
N ASN A 1 11.75 16.98 -1.32
CA ASN A 1 10.48 16.49 -0.74
C ASN A 1 9.45 16.29 -1.85
N TYR A 2 8.80 15.17 -1.83
CA TYR A 2 7.73 14.88 -2.78
C TYR A 2 6.38 15.13 -2.12
N GLN A 3 5.46 15.75 -2.85
CA GLN A 3 4.10 16.01 -2.40
C GLN A 3 3.16 15.03 -3.08
N PHE A 4 2.53 14.16 -2.31
CA PHE A 4 1.55 13.25 -2.88
C PHE A 4 0.51 12.82 -1.85
N ASP A 5 -0.70 12.56 -2.35
CA ASP A 5 -1.76 11.90 -1.62
C ASP A 5 -1.56 10.41 -1.74
N ILE A 6 -2.00 9.68 -0.72
CA ILE A 6 -2.18 8.25 -0.86
C ILE A 6 -3.67 7.98 -0.94
N GLN A 7 -4.07 7.33 -2.03
CA GLN A 7 -5.47 6.98 -2.27
C GLN A 7 -5.61 5.46 -2.25
N PHE A 8 -6.52 5.00 -1.42
CA PHE A 8 -6.88 3.60 -1.38
C PHE A 8 -8.26 3.48 -2.01
N GLU A 9 -8.30 2.88 -3.21
CA GLU A 9 -9.52 2.74 -3.98
C GLU A 9 -9.92 1.28 -4.07
N ASN A 10 -11.18 0.99 -3.85
CA ASN A 10 -11.67 -0.35 -4.14
C ASN A 10 -13.02 -0.28 -4.85
N LYS A 11 -13.43 -1.41 -5.41
CA LYS A 11 -14.65 -1.52 -6.17
C LYS A 11 -15.86 -1.93 -5.33
N GLN A 12 -15.66 -2.01 -4.01
CA GLN A 12 -16.76 -2.23 -3.07
C GLN A 12 -17.27 -0.90 -2.56
N THR A 13 -18.58 -0.80 -2.38
CA THR A 13 -19.19 0.42 -1.90
C THR A 13 -19.11 0.59 -0.39
N GLU A 14 -18.72 -0.45 0.34
CA GLU A 14 -18.76 -0.48 1.81
C GLU A 14 -17.38 -0.58 2.46
N LEU A 15 -16.33 -0.21 1.75
CA LEU A 15 -14.99 -0.22 2.32
C LEU A 15 -14.89 0.84 3.42
N ARG A 16 -14.55 0.40 4.63
CA ARG A 16 -14.30 1.30 5.75
C ARG A 16 -12.82 1.64 5.80
N LYS A 17 -12.52 2.86 6.25
CA LYS A 17 -11.14 3.29 6.42
C LYS A 17 -10.46 2.53 7.55
N GLY A 18 -9.17 2.34 7.44
CA GLY A 18 -8.38 1.64 8.43
C GLY A 18 -7.07 2.36 8.74
N ASN A 19 -6.26 1.74 9.57
CA ASN A 19 -4.96 2.26 9.98
C ASN A 19 -3.95 2.17 8.84
N PHE A 20 -2.96 3.05 8.89
CA PHE A 20 -2.06 3.29 7.80
C PHE A 20 -0.67 3.64 8.32
N ILE A 21 0.34 2.93 7.85
CA ILE A 21 1.75 3.14 8.25
C ILE A 21 2.59 3.19 6.99
N ILE A 22 3.40 4.24 6.87
CA ILE A 22 4.34 4.37 5.76
C ILE A 22 5.75 4.43 6.31
N ASN A 23 6.62 3.59 5.78
CA ASN A 23 8.06 3.68 5.99
C ASN A 23 8.69 4.30 4.75
N PHE A 24 9.51 5.31 4.95
CA PHE A 24 10.17 6.03 3.86
C PHE A 24 11.62 5.59 3.71
N ALA A 25 12.17 5.81 2.51
CA ALA A 25 13.53 5.43 2.18
C ALA A 25 14.57 6.14 3.05
N ASN A 26 14.26 7.33 3.59
CA ASN A 26 15.13 8.06 4.49
C ASN A 26 15.05 7.62 5.95
N GLY A 27 14.28 6.59 6.26
CA GLY A 27 14.12 6.05 7.60
C GLY A 27 12.97 6.64 8.42
N GLU A 28 12.29 7.65 7.92
CA GLU A 28 11.12 8.21 8.60
C GLU A 28 9.93 7.27 8.50
N ILE A 29 9.06 7.33 9.51
CA ILE A 29 7.84 6.52 9.59
C ILE A 29 6.67 7.46 9.87
N LEU A 30 5.60 7.30 9.11
CA LEU A 30 4.37 8.03 9.31
C LEU A 30 3.25 7.07 9.69
N ASN A 31 2.61 7.33 10.82
CA ASN A 31 1.40 6.64 11.25
C ASN A 31 0.21 7.56 11.00
N HIS A 32 -0.83 7.05 10.37
CA HIS A 32 -2.00 7.84 10.01
C HIS A 32 -3.27 6.99 10.03
N ASP A 33 -4.38 7.59 10.42
CA ASP A 33 -5.65 6.87 10.47
C ASP A 33 -6.31 6.76 9.09
N ASP A 34 -6.11 7.77 8.25
CA ASP A 34 -6.70 7.84 6.92
C ASP A 34 -5.66 8.19 5.88
N PRO A 35 -5.74 7.59 4.68
CA PRO A 35 -4.96 8.07 3.54
C PRO A 35 -5.33 9.53 3.22
N GLY A 36 -4.36 10.33 2.91
CA GLY A 36 -4.57 11.73 2.58
C GLY A 36 -3.33 12.34 1.98
N TYR A 37 -3.35 13.66 1.86
CA TYR A 37 -2.22 14.41 1.32
C TYR A 37 -1.10 14.53 2.34
N PHE A 38 0.12 14.26 1.90
CA PHE A 38 1.32 14.41 2.72
C PHE A 38 2.39 15.18 1.96
N GLU A 39 3.10 16.03 2.67
CA GLU A 39 4.34 16.58 2.18
C GLU A 39 5.45 15.66 2.65
N GLN A 40 5.99 14.85 1.74
CA GLN A 40 6.86 13.74 2.11
C GLN A 40 8.32 14.12 1.99
N PRO A 41 9.14 13.74 2.98
CA PRO A 41 10.57 13.96 2.90
C PRO A 41 11.27 12.98 1.96
N SER A 42 10.65 11.85 1.61
CA SER A 42 11.29 10.83 0.81
C SER A 42 10.26 9.96 0.08
N ARG A 43 10.79 9.03 -0.70
CA ARG A 43 10.00 8.02 -1.41
C ARG A 43 9.54 6.93 -0.45
N PRO A 44 8.38 6.31 -0.69
CA PRO A 44 7.93 5.22 0.16
C PRO A 44 8.78 3.97 -0.03
N ASN A 45 8.99 3.24 1.05
CA ASN A 45 9.70 1.97 1.09
C ASN A 45 8.72 0.82 1.34
N LYS A 46 7.87 1.00 2.33
CA LYS A 46 6.85 0.02 2.70
C LYS A 46 5.58 0.77 3.10
N ILE A 47 4.43 0.26 2.70
CA ILE A 47 3.14 0.73 3.19
C ILE A 47 2.41 -0.44 3.81
N GLU A 48 1.90 -0.24 5.01
CA GLU A 48 1.01 -1.18 5.68
C GLU A 48 -0.34 -0.51 5.83
N PHE A 49 -1.39 -1.17 5.40
CA PHE A 49 -2.74 -0.62 5.47
C PHE A 49 -3.71 -1.69 5.97
N GLN A 50 -4.54 -1.30 6.94
CA GLN A 50 -5.62 -2.16 7.43
C GLN A 50 -6.96 -1.56 7.06
N TRP A 51 -7.88 -2.38 6.60
CA TRP A 51 -9.24 -1.93 6.27
C TRP A 51 -10.24 -3.00 6.65
N ILE A 52 -11.49 -2.58 6.82
CA ILE A 52 -12.58 -3.46 7.20
C ILE A 52 -13.59 -3.49 6.07
N ALA A 53 -13.96 -4.69 5.64
CA ALA A 53 -15.02 -4.90 4.67
C ALA A 53 -15.77 -6.18 5.04
N ASP A 54 -17.10 -6.11 5.09
CA ASP A 54 -17.96 -7.27 5.39
C ASP A 54 -17.59 -8.01 6.69
N ASP A 55 -17.34 -7.23 7.75
CA ASP A 55 -16.94 -7.74 9.08
C ASP A 55 -15.60 -8.47 9.12
N MET A 56 -14.82 -8.33 8.06
CA MET A 56 -13.47 -8.86 8.01
C MET A 56 -12.45 -7.73 8.12
N LEU A 57 -11.40 -7.95 8.89
CA LEU A 57 -10.25 -7.08 8.94
C LEU A 57 -9.22 -7.58 7.94
N TYR A 58 -8.88 -6.71 7.00
CA TYR A 58 -7.84 -6.98 6.01
C TYR A 58 -6.58 -6.23 6.41
N THR A 59 -5.44 -6.90 6.26
CA THR A 59 -4.13 -6.27 6.49
C THR A 59 -3.30 -6.48 5.23
N GLY A 60 -2.87 -5.38 4.62
CA GLY A 60 -2.03 -5.40 3.44
C GLY A 60 -0.65 -4.83 3.74
N HIS A 61 0.38 -5.52 3.28
CA HIS A 61 1.77 -5.09 3.35
C HIS A 61 2.28 -4.95 1.93
N PHE A 62 2.70 -3.74 1.59
CA PHE A 62 3.16 -3.39 0.25
C PHE A 62 4.62 -2.98 0.34
N TYR A 63 5.51 -3.79 -0.23
CA TYR A 63 6.95 -3.55 -0.23
C TYR A 63 7.37 -3.07 -1.61
N PHE A 64 7.91 -1.87 -1.67
CA PHE A 64 8.33 -1.28 -2.92
C PHE A 64 9.78 -1.64 -3.23
N ASP A 65 10.05 -1.95 -4.49
CA ASP A 65 11.40 -2.13 -4.98
C ASP A 65 12.07 -0.77 -5.10
N GLU A 66 13.22 -0.57 -4.45
CA GLU A 66 13.87 0.73 -4.34
C GLU A 66 14.18 1.33 -5.71
N GLU A 67 14.73 0.53 -6.61
CA GLU A 67 15.10 1.02 -7.94
C GLU A 67 13.87 1.37 -8.78
N GLU A 68 12.81 0.58 -8.66
CA GLU A 68 11.57 0.89 -9.37
C GLU A 68 10.95 2.18 -8.84
N VAL A 69 10.97 2.41 -7.54
CA VAL A 69 10.43 3.64 -6.95
C VAL A 69 11.20 4.86 -7.45
N LYS A 70 12.54 4.80 -7.48
CA LYS A 70 13.35 5.88 -8.01
C LYS A 70 12.99 6.20 -9.46
N LYS A 71 12.86 5.16 -10.28
CA LYS A 71 12.46 5.32 -11.69
C LYS A 71 11.07 5.93 -11.80
N ALA A 72 10.11 5.42 -11.05
CA ALA A 72 8.73 5.90 -11.09
C ALA A 72 8.65 7.39 -10.73
N PHE A 73 9.32 7.79 -9.64
CA PHE A 73 9.29 9.18 -9.20
C PHE A 73 9.99 10.11 -10.20
N MET A 74 11.09 9.66 -10.79
CA MET A 74 11.77 10.42 -11.82
C MET A 74 10.90 10.58 -13.08
N ASP A 75 10.25 9.50 -13.53
CA ASP A 75 9.42 9.52 -14.72
C ASP A 75 8.17 10.41 -14.55
N VAL A 76 7.57 10.35 -13.36
CA VAL A 76 6.29 11.01 -13.11
C VAL A 76 6.47 12.47 -12.67
N TYR A 77 7.38 12.73 -11.75
CA TYR A 77 7.63 14.09 -11.25
C TYR A 77 8.61 14.88 -12.12
N GLY A 78 9.53 14.20 -12.80
CA GLY A 78 10.55 14.86 -13.61
C GLY A 78 11.42 15.77 -12.74
N ASN A 79 11.52 17.02 -13.11
CA ASN A 79 12.31 18.02 -12.40
C ASN A 79 11.51 18.81 -11.36
N ASN A 80 10.27 18.45 -11.13
CA ASN A 80 9.40 19.16 -10.19
C ASN A 80 8.92 18.24 -9.07
N PRO A 81 9.74 18.00 -8.02
CA PRO A 81 9.37 17.09 -6.94
C PRO A 81 8.22 17.57 -6.07
N THR A 82 7.88 18.86 -6.13
CA THR A 82 6.79 19.43 -5.33
C THR A 82 5.46 19.52 -6.06
N GLN A 83 5.40 19.12 -7.34
CA GLN A 83 4.10 19.10 -8.00
C GLN A 83 3.18 18.06 -7.33
N PRO A 84 1.88 18.38 -7.21
CA PRO A 84 0.97 17.44 -6.57
C PRO A 84 0.89 16.11 -7.30
N GLY A 85 0.94 15.03 -6.54
CA GLY A 85 0.87 13.69 -7.08
C GLY A 85 -0.06 12.80 -6.24
N LYS A 86 -0.24 11.57 -6.69
CA LYS A 86 -1.05 10.58 -6.01
C LYS A 86 -0.38 9.22 -6.11
N LEU A 87 -0.28 8.54 -4.99
CA LEU A 87 0.07 7.13 -4.94
C LEU A 87 -1.24 6.37 -4.73
N ILE A 88 -1.66 5.62 -5.73
CA ILE A 88 -2.98 5.00 -5.78
C ILE A 88 -2.83 3.50 -5.60
N ILE A 89 -3.50 2.95 -4.59
CA ILE A 89 -3.60 1.52 -4.38
C ILE A 89 -5.02 1.12 -4.71
N GLN A 90 -5.19 0.41 -5.82
CA GLN A 90 -6.50 -0.07 -6.27
C GLN A 90 -6.70 -1.52 -5.85
N VAL A 91 -7.84 -1.79 -5.28
CA VAL A 91 -8.20 -3.11 -4.77
C VAL A 91 -9.37 -3.66 -5.57
N SER A 92 -9.30 -4.93 -5.92
CA SER A 92 -10.38 -5.61 -6.60
C SER A 92 -11.63 -5.72 -5.74
N LYS A 93 -12.76 -6.05 -6.37
CA LYS A 93 -14.05 -6.22 -5.69
C LYS A 93 -14.01 -7.19 -4.51
N TYR A 94 -13.19 -8.23 -4.60
CA TYR A 94 -13.10 -9.26 -3.56
C TYR A 94 -11.90 -9.09 -2.63
N ASN A 95 -11.22 -7.94 -2.68
CA ASN A 95 -10.04 -7.62 -1.84
C ASN A 95 -8.88 -8.61 -2.03
N ASN A 96 -8.73 -9.16 -3.22
CA ASN A 96 -7.73 -10.19 -3.50
C ASN A 96 -6.84 -9.89 -4.70
N TRP A 97 -6.89 -8.69 -5.23
CA TRP A 97 -6.02 -8.26 -6.32
C TRP A 97 -5.74 -6.77 -6.17
N PHE A 98 -4.50 -6.36 -6.42
CA PHE A 98 -4.03 -5.00 -6.14
C PHE A 98 -3.23 -4.46 -7.31
N ASP A 99 -3.54 -3.23 -7.72
CA ASP A 99 -2.76 -2.48 -8.69
C ASP A 99 -2.30 -1.18 -8.02
N ILE A 100 -1.04 -0.81 -8.23
CA ILE A 100 -0.46 0.37 -7.61
C ILE A 100 0.09 1.29 -8.68
N TYR A 101 -0.28 2.57 -8.59
CA TYR A 101 0.11 3.59 -9.54
C TYR A 101 0.66 4.81 -8.83
N LEU A 102 1.59 5.50 -9.48
CA LEU A 102 2.00 6.86 -9.12
C LEU A 102 1.58 7.79 -10.25
N GLU A 103 0.88 8.85 -9.92
CA GLU A 103 0.40 9.86 -10.86
C GLU A 103 0.87 11.23 -10.42
N ALA A 104 1.37 12.06 -11.34
CA ALA A 104 1.59 13.46 -11.09
C ALA A 104 1.48 14.21 -12.43
N GLY A 105 0.78 15.33 -12.43
CA GLY A 105 0.48 16.04 -13.67
C GLY A 105 -0.33 15.14 -14.61
N ASN A 106 0.18 14.95 -15.83
CA ASN A 106 -0.46 14.08 -16.82
C ASN A 106 0.27 12.76 -17.01
N LYS A 107 1.20 12.43 -16.10
CA LYS A 107 1.99 11.19 -16.18
C LYS A 107 1.55 10.18 -15.14
N LYS A 108 1.66 8.92 -15.49
CA LYS A 108 1.25 7.80 -14.64
C LYS A 108 2.22 6.64 -14.80
N TYR A 109 2.60 6.06 -13.68
CA TYR A 109 3.47 4.88 -13.65
C TYR A 109 2.78 3.75 -12.90
N LYS A 110 2.73 2.55 -13.48
CA LYS A 110 2.20 1.36 -12.82
C LYS A 110 3.36 0.55 -12.24
N PHE A 111 3.33 0.30 -10.94
CA PHE A 111 4.35 -0.51 -10.28
C PHE A 111 4.19 -1.99 -10.65
N LYS A 112 5.32 -2.64 -10.97
CA LYS A 112 5.34 -4.03 -11.41
C LYS A 112 6.10 -4.93 -10.44
N LYS A 113 6.98 -4.36 -9.61
CA LYS A 113 7.85 -5.12 -8.71
C LYS A 113 7.46 -5.02 -7.25
N THR A 114 6.37 -4.34 -6.94
CA THR A 114 5.89 -4.25 -5.57
C THR A 114 5.48 -5.63 -5.08
N LYS A 115 6.02 -6.00 -3.93
CA LYS A 115 5.69 -7.27 -3.27
C LYS A 115 4.53 -7.01 -2.32
N ILE A 116 3.49 -7.83 -2.43
CA ILE A 116 2.23 -7.59 -1.73
C ILE A 116 1.82 -8.85 -0.98
N HIS A 117 1.57 -8.70 0.33
CA HIS A 117 1.00 -9.75 1.17
C HIS A 117 -0.27 -9.20 1.79
N VAL A 118 -1.38 -9.89 1.62
CA VAL A 118 -2.65 -9.50 2.22
C VAL A 118 -3.27 -10.70 2.91
N PHE A 119 -3.71 -10.50 4.14
CA PHE A 119 -4.43 -11.51 4.89
C PHE A 119 -5.67 -10.91 5.53
N LYS A 120 -6.61 -11.78 5.91
CA LYS A 120 -7.86 -11.38 6.55
C LYS A 120 -8.15 -12.21 7.77
N GLN A 121 -8.90 -11.62 8.70
CA GLN A 121 -9.42 -12.31 9.87
C GLN A 121 -10.75 -11.65 10.26
N ARG A 122 -11.54 -12.32 11.09
CA ARG A 122 -12.80 -11.75 11.55
C ARG A 122 -12.54 -10.62 12.53
N VAL A 123 -13.26 -9.51 12.38
CA VAL A 123 -13.06 -8.33 13.23
C VAL A 123 -13.41 -8.63 14.69
N HIS A 124 -14.50 -9.37 14.92
CA HIS A 124 -15.05 -9.55 16.25
C HIS A 124 -14.68 -10.88 16.92
N ASP A 125 -13.73 -11.61 16.35
CA ASP A 125 -13.30 -12.90 16.88
C ASP A 125 -11.78 -12.88 17.06
N SER A 126 -11.34 -12.63 18.30
CA SER A 126 -9.91 -12.55 18.62
C SER A 126 -9.18 -13.89 18.46
N ASP A 127 -9.91 -15.01 18.46
CA ASP A 127 -9.32 -16.33 18.25
C ASP A 127 -9.26 -16.73 16.79
N ASP A 128 -9.82 -15.93 15.89
CA ASP A 128 -9.78 -16.20 14.46
C ASP A 128 -8.35 -16.04 13.95
N LYS A 129 -7.89 -17.02 13.19
CA LYS A 129 -6.55 -16.99 12.62
C LYS A 129 -6.57 -16.22 11.31
N ALA A 130 -5.56 -15.38 11.12
CA ALA A 130 -5.38 -14.69 9.85
C ALA A 130 -5.11 -15.69 8.73
N VAL A 131 -5.76 -15.47 7.60
CA VAL A 131 -5.61 -16.30 6.40
C VAL A 131 -5.04 -15.44 5.28
N VAL A 132 -3.98 -15.91 4.65
CA VAL A 132 -3.38 -15.22 3.51
C VAL A 132 -4.32 -15.35 2.30
N ILE A 133 -4.74 -14.23 1.74
CA ILE A 133 -5.63 -14.18 0.59
C ILE A 133 -4.94 -13.72 -0.67
N TYR A 134 -3.80 -13.08 -0.55
CA TYR A 134 -3.03 -12.61 -1.69
C TYR A 134 -1.55 -12.58 -1.33
N ASP A 135 -0.72 -13.16 -2.19
CA ASP A 135 0.73 -13.15 -2.05
C ASP A 135 1.35 -13.28 -3.43
N ASN A 136 2.03 -12.24 -3.88
CA ASN A 136 2.71 -12.27 -5.16
C ASN A 136 4.19 -12.65 -5.05
N HIS A 137 4.56 -13.30 -3.97
CA HIS A 137 5.88 -13.86 -3.73
C HIS A 137 5.80 -15.34 -3.36
N PRO A 138 5.20 -16.17 -4.18
CA PRO A 138 4.91 -17.56 -3.77
C PRO A 138 6.16 -18.41 -3.51
N GLN A 139 7.32 -18.00 -4.02
CA GLN A 139 8.55 -18.74 -3.81
C GLN A 139 9.28 -18.36 -2.52
N ASP A 140 8.80 -17.36 -1.81
CA ASP A 140 9.41 -16.88 -0.58
C ASP A 140 8.48 -17.16 0.62
N GLY A 141 8.34 -18.45 0.92
CA GLY A 141 7.41 -18.89 1.94
C GLY A 141 7.72 -18.39 3.34
N ASN A 142 8.98 -18.02 3.60
CA ASN A 142 9.37 -17.49 4.92
C ASN A 142 8.71 -16.17 5.22
N ASP A 143 8.53 -15.33 4.22
CA ASP A 143 7.87 -14.04 4.40
C ASP A 143 6.41 -14.21 4.82
N ILE A 144 5.72 -15.19 4.26
CA ILE A 144 4.34 -15.49 4.61
C ILE A 144 4.24 -15.86 6.10
N PHE A 145 5.11 -16.71 6.57
CA PHE A 145 5.12 -17.12 7.98
C PHE A 145 5.45 -15.96 8.91
N ASN A 146 6.34 -15.08 8.50
CA ASN A 146 6.68 -13.90 9.29
C ASN A 146 5.48 -12.97 9.48
N PHE A 147 4.68 -12.76 8.43
CA PHE A 147 3.49 -11.94 8.53
C PHE A 147 2.45 -12.54 9.47
N ILE A 148 2.20 -13.82 9.34
CA ILE A 148 1.19 -14.50 10.15
C ILE A 148 1.65 -14.67 11.59
N GLY A 149 2.95 -14.81 11.80
CA GLY A 149 3.54 -14.99 13.12
C GLY A 149 3.68 -13.72 13.94
N GLU A 150 3.49 -12.59 13.29
CA GLU A 150 3.48 -11.29 13.97
C GLU A 150 2.15 -11.09 14.69
#